data_645f7cd0fe2ac05f8baadd96b336c52c
#
_entry.id   645f7cd0fe2ac05f8baadd96b336c52c
#
_cell.length_a   1.000
_cell.length_b   1.000
_cell.length_c   1.000
_cell.angle_alpha   90.00
_cell.angle_beta   90.00
_cell.angle_gamma   90.00
#
_symmetry.space_group_name_H-M   'P 1'
#
loop_
_entity.id
_entity.type
_entity.pdbx_description
1 polymer ?
#
loop_
_entity_poly.entity_id
_entity_poly.type
_entity_poly.pdbx_seq_one_letter_code
_entity_poly.pdbx_strand_id
1 'polypeptide(L)'
;MNPRTRRTTRTATALAALLALTATACGDDGSTTGEEGAGKGTITFWDNNGGPRTKVWKRIIAKFEDKYPDITVKYVPIPITNVQSKYDTAIQSGGDSLPDVGGVGTAYLANLVAQGALDPVTDRIDDSALKGKLIKNMVDSVRAAGGEDQELYSVPTSANQGTLWYRTDLFAAAKLPAPDSWERFYKAADELTDKGGNKFGFTLRGGAGSIAQALDMMYAQSGIASFWDGDKTTLNDPRNVAALEKYIALFKKVTPAADLNNDFAKMVAQFDQGDIGMLQHNLGSYVDHVRLLGKEKIAGIPLPPSRAGAPRTIVSNPVDGLGLFKASKNKAAAWKFIAFAASPEMNSLWNEDVGAIPANVGAADDDWIAEAPPTKAALESLNDPRTKVVQLPYYLPDWNNISKADNEPGFQKVLLGEMTAKAFCDKVADELNAAQADWQKHQG
;
A
#
# COMPACT_ATOMS: atom_id res chain seq x y z
N MET A 1 4.60 -31.97 69.73
CA MET A 1 5.85 -32.32 70.46
C MET A 1 7.00 -31.55 69.80
N ASN A 2 7.50 -30.55 70.51
CA ASN A 2 8.77 -29.87 70.34
C ASN A 2 9.88 -30.72 70.94
N PRO A 3 11.16 -30.64 70.66
CA PRO A 3 11.98 -29.48 70.98
C PRO A 3 13.12 -29.16 69.92
N ARG A 4 13.49 -27.91 69.78
CA ARG A 4 14.65 -27.15 70.34
C ARG A 4 16.02 -27.85 70.13
N THR A 5 17.08 -27.23 69.60
CA THR A 5 17.92 -26.07 69.92
C THR A 5 19.14 -26.17 69.02
N ARG A 6 20.00 -25.26 68.66
CA ARG A 6 20.72 -24.13 69.28
C ARG A 6 21.62 -23.39 68.27
N ARG A 7 21.82 -22.13 68.50
CA ARG A 7 22.82 -21.19 67.96
C ARG A 7 24.24 -21.69 68.12
N THR A 8 25.14 -21.28 67.18
CA THR A 8 26.44 -20.69 67.56
C THR A 8 26.91 -19.70 66.50
N THR A 9 27.09 -18.48 66.92
CA THR A 9 27.84 -17.38 66.32
C THR A 9 29.36 -17.65 66.44
N ARG A 10 30.11 -17.28 65.41
CA ARG A 10 31.53 -16.84 65.57
C ARG A 10 31.91 -15.81 64.51
N THR A 11 32.24 -14.62 64.99
CA THR A 11 32.93 -13.48 64.42
C THR A 11 34.43 -13.74 64.26
N ALA A 12 35.09 -13.20 63.20
CA ALA A 12 36.44 -12.65 63.14
C ALA A 12 36.69 -12.07 61.76
N THR A 13 36.73 -10.78 61.58
CA THR A 13 37.84 -9.83 61.61
C THR A 13 38.64 -9.71 60.32
N ALA A 14 38.61 -8.52 59.79
CA ALA A 14 39.23 -7.82 58.70
C ALA A 14 40.73 -8.14 58.38
N LEU A 15 41.09 -8.00 57.08
CA LEU A 15 42.34 -7.37 56.67
C LEU A 15 42.16 -6.67 55.31
N ALA A 16 42.38 -5.33 55.34
CA ALA A 16 42.45 -4.47 54.20
C ALA A 16 43.80 -4.59 53.53
N ALA A 17 43.81 -4.73 52.20
CA ALA A 17 45.04 -4.47 51.39
C ALA A 17 44.65 -3.53 50.24
N LEU A 18 45.06 -2.26 50.33
CA LEU A 18 45.08 -1.30 49.23
C LEU A 18 46.13 -1.74 48.22
N LEU A 19 45.73 -1.88 46.98
CA LEU A 19 46.63 -1.79 45.83
C LEU A 19 46.04 -0.78 44.85
N ALA A 20 46.71 0.40 44.82
CA ALA A 20 46.50 1.41 43.83
C ALA A 20 47.09 0.94 42.50
N LEU A 21 46.25 0.83 41.45
CA LEU A 21 46.71 0.68 40.06
C LEU A 21 46.19 1.87 39.28
N THR A 22 47.13 2.58 38.72
CA THR A 22 47.00 3.75 37.87
C THR A 22 46.07 3.52 36.69
N ALA A 23 45.02 4.31 36.60
CA ALA A 23 44.17 4.41 35.42
C ALA A 23 44.93 5.27 34.37
N THR A 24 45.34 4.63 33.30
CA THR A 24 45.62 5.30 32.03
C THR A 24 44.28 5.58 31.37
N ALA A 25 43.90 6.81 31.27
CA ALA A 25 42.78 7.30 30.45
C ALA A 25 43.14 7.10 28.98
N CYS A 26 42.50 6.12 28.34
CA CYS A 26 42.31 6.10 26.89
C CYS A 26 40.92 6.56 26.60
N GLY A 27 40.80 7.45 25.62
CA GLY A 27 39.62 8.20 25.29
C GLY A 27 38.37 7.35 25.10
N ASP A 28 37.30 7.90 25.61
CA ASP A 28 35.92 7.42 25.44
C ASP A 28 35.47 7.78 24.01
N ASP A 29 35.66 6.84 23.09
CA ASP A 29 34.84 6.80 21.90
C ASP A 29 33.51 6.26 22.35
N GLY A 30 32.56 7.14 22.54
CA GLY A 30 31.18 6.86 22.90
C GLY A 30 30.54 5.95 21.83
N SER A 31 30.75 4.64 21.90
CA SER A 31 30.00 3.70 21.09
C SER A 31 28.60 3.55 21.64
N THR A 32 27.66 4.21 21.00
CA THR A 32 26.22 3.97 21.10
C THR A 32 25.82 2.59 20.53
N THR A 33 26.40 1.52 21.06
CA THR A 33 26.18 0.14 20.54
C THR A 33 24.92 -0.53 21.09
N GLY A 34 24.10 0.14 21.90
CA GLY A 34 22.95 -0.48 22.57
C GLY A 34 21.81 -0.87 21.63
N GLU A 35 21.34 0.05 20.78
CA GLU A 35 20.18 -0.17 19.91
C GLU A 35 20.56 -0.38 18.43
N GLU A 36 21.63 0.22 17.93
CA GLU A 36 22.09 0.07 16.55
C GLU A 36 22.60 -1.35 16.25
N GLY A 37 23.14 -2.05 17.22
CA GLY A 37 23.74 -3.35 17.06
C GLY A 37 25.07 -3.32 16.29
N ALA A 38 25.68 -4.50 16.10
CA ALA A 38 26.99 -4.62 15.43
C ALA A 38 26.90 -4.54 13.89
N GLY A 39 25.73 -4.34 13.32
CA GLY A 39 25.52 -4.31 11.87
C GLY A 39 25.79 -5.63 11.16
N LYS A 40 25.70 -6.76 11.89
CA LYS A 40 25.90 -8.15 11.43
C LYS A 40 25.02 -9.09 12.25
N GLY A 41 24.92 -10.36 11.84
CA GLY A 41 24.10 -11.39 12.51
C GLY A 41 22.75 -11.57 11.87
N THR A 42 21.78 -12.14 12.59
CA THR A 42 20.47 -12.46 12.03
C THR A 42 19.49 -11.33 12.25
N ILE A 43 18.78 -10.94 11.19
CA ILE A 43 17.60 -10.07 11.22
C ILE A 43 16.35 -10.85 10.79
N THR A 44 15.19 -10.48 11.33
CA THR A 44 13.89 -11.05 10.94
C THR A 44 13.16 -10.08 10.04
N PHE A 45 12.73 -10.56 8.87
CA PHE A 45 11.92 -9.80 7.92
C PHE A 45 10.53 -10.41 7.78
N TRP A 46 9.48 -9.63 8.11
CA TRP A 46 8.08 -9.97 7.87
C TRP A 46 7.60 -9.33 6.57
N ASP A 47 7.35 -10.16 5.57
CA ASP A 47 6.80 -9.71 4.30
C ASP A 47 5.28 -9.68 4.36
N ASN A 48 4.68 -8.54 4.01
CA ASN A 48 3.23 -8.31 3.99
C ASN A 48 2.54 -8.81 2.71
N ASN A 49 3.27 -9.43 1.80
CA ASN A 49 2.79 -9.94 0.52
C ASN A 49 3.09 -11.44 0.33
N GLY A 50 3.17 -12.18 1.43
CA GLY A 50 3.47 -13.61 1.42
C GLY A 50 2.51 -14.42 0.56
N GLY A 51 3.08 -15.35 -0.23
CA GLY A 51 2.37 -16.16 -1.20
C GLY A 51 3.07 -16.15 -2.55
N PRO A 52 2.41 -15.78 -3.66
CA PRO A 52 3.00 -15.79 -5.01
C PRO A 52 4.31 -15.01 -5.12
N ARG A 53 4.44 -13.92 -4.38
CA ARG A 53 5.61 -13.00 -4.38
C ARG A 53 6.78 -13.46 -3.51
N THR A 54 6.64 -14.56 -2.79
CA THR A 54 7.72 -15.14 -1.97
C THR A 54 8.98 -15.46 -2.79
N LYS A 55 8.84 -15.80 -4.06
CA LYS A 55 9.99 -16.15 -4.91
C LYS A 55 10.91 -14.95 -5.16
N VAL A 56 10.37 -13.78 -5.43
CA VAL A 56 11.17 -12.58 -5.69
C VAL A 56 11.88 -12.12 -4.42
N TRP A 57 11.20 -12.15 -3.26
CA TRP A 57 11.87 -11.84 -1.98
C TRP A 57 13.04 -12.78 -1.69
N LYS A 58 12.90 -14.08 -1.93
CA LYS A 58 14.01 -15.04 -1.77
C LYS A 58 15.19 -14.71 -2.69
N ARG A 59 14.95 -14.23 -3.91
CA ARG A 59 16.01 -13.78 -4.83
C ARG A 59 16.72 -12.53 -4.30
N ILE A 60 15.96 -11.54 -3.80
CA ILE A 60 16.51 -10.30 -3.22
C ILE A 60 17.33 -10.62 -1.97
N ILE A 61 16.81 -11.50 -1.10
CA ILE A 61 17.51 -11.92 0.13
C ILE A 61 18.82 -12.65 -0.21
N ALA A 62 18.83 -13.58 -1.17
CA ALA A 62 20.05 -14.26 -1.59
C ALA A 62 21.12 -13.27 -2.08
N LYS A 63 20.74 -12.30 -2.95
CA LYS A 63 21.64 -11.24 -3.41
C LYS A 63 22.14 -10.35 -2.26
N PHE A 64 21.30 -10.12 -1.24
CA PHE A 64 21.68 -9.37 -0.06
C PHE A 64 22.72 -10.12 0.79
N GLU A 65 22.48 -11.39 1.07
CA GLU A 65 23.39 -12.25 1.85
C GLU A 65 24.72 -12.48 1.13
N ASP A 66 24.70 -12.59 -0.20
CA ASP A 66 25.92 -12.62 -1.02
C ASP A 66 26.77 -11.35 -0.87
N LYS A 67 26.10 -10.17 -0.82
CA LYS A 67 26.77 -8.88 -0.65
C LYS A 67 27.21 -8.61 0.79
N TYR A 68 26.46 -9.12 1.77
CA TYR A 68 26.68 -8.92 3.19
C TYR A 68 26.73 -10.28 3.93
N PRO A 69 27.79 -11.08 3.74
CA PRO A 69 27.85 -12.47 4.22
C PRO A 69 27.77 -12.61 5.75
N ASP A 70 28.01 -11.52 6.49
CA ASP A 70 27.87 -11.50 7.95
C ASP A 70 26.43 -11.25 8.42
N ILE A 71 25.46 -11.09 7.50
CA ILE A 71 24.05 -10.85 7.83
C ILE A 71 23.19 -11.96 7.22
N THR A 72 22.34 -12.56 8.05
CA THR A 72 21.36 -13.58 7.62
C THR A 72 19.94 -13.03 7.79
N VAL A 73 19.07 -13.21 6.80
CA VAL A 73 17.67 -12.76 6.83
C VAL A 73 16.73 -13.91 7.11
N LYS A 74 16.16 -13.94 8.30
CA LYS A 74 15.06 -14.85 8.63
C LYS A 74 13.77 -14.33 8.01
N TYR A 75 13.43 -14.83 6.83
CA TYR A 75 12.25 -14.41 6.06
C TYR A 75 10.96 -15.07 6.55
N VAL A 76 9.94 -14.27 6.81
CA VAL A 76 8.62 -14.71 7.27
C VAL A 76 7.53 -14.13 6.35
N PRO A 77 7.04 -14.90 5.37
CA PRO A 77 5.93 -14.46 4.52
C PRO A 77 4.61 -14.49 5.29
N ILE A 78 3.85 -13.38 5.22
CA ILE A 78 2.55 -13.25 5.86
C ILE A 78 1.50 -13.01 4.76
N PRO A 79 0.43 -13.81 4.68
CA PRO A 79 -0.69 -13.51 3.80
C PRO A 79 -1.27 -12.12 4.10
N ILE A 80 -1.54 -11.33 3.07
CA ILE A 80 -1.97 -9.93 3.20
C ILE A 80 -3.19 -9.75 4.11
N THR A 81 -4.10 -10.73 4.13
CA THR A 81 -5.28 -10.73 5.01
C THR A 81 -4.96 -10.82 6.49
N ASN A 82 -3.77 -11.26 6.86
CA ASN A 82 -3.37 -11.53 8.25
C ASN A 82 -2.33 -10.52 8.78
N VAL A 83 -1.89 -9.60 7.96
CA VAL A 83 -0.78 -8.67 8.29
C VAL A 83 -1.11 -7.82 9.51
N GLN A 84 -2.25 -7.11 9.47
CA GLN A 84 -2.65 -6.22 10.55
C GLN A 84 -2.77 -6.97 11.88
N SER A 85 -3.54 -8.07 11.90
CA SER A 85 -3.74 -8.85 13.13
C SER A 85 -2.44 -9.44 13.69
N LYS A 86 -1.48 -9.76 12.82
CA LYS A 86 -0.18 -10.26 13.26
C LYS A 86 0.65 -9.16 13.91
N TYR A 87 0.67 -7.94 13.36
CA TYR A 87 1.33 -6.79 14.01
C TYR A 87 0.68 -6.45 15.33
N ASP A 88 -0.65 -6.31 15.36
CA ASP A 88 -1.41 -5.98 16.58
C ASP A 88 -1.17 -7.00 17.70
N THR A 89 -1.19 -8.30 17.37
CA THR A 89 -0.89 -9.37 18.33
C THR A 89 0.53 -9.26 18.89
N ALA A 90 1.51 -8.98 18.04
CA ALA A 90 2.90 -8.85 18.47
C ALA A 90 3.11 -7.63 19.35
N ILE A 91 2.47 -6.49 19.05
CA ILE A 91 2.51 -5.27 19.87
C ILE A 91 1.85 -5.52 21.23
N GLN A 92 0.64 -6.08 21.24
CA GLN A 92 -0.10 -6.39 22.47
C GLN A 92 0.65 -7.37 23.41
N SER A 93 1.48 -8.24 22.84
CA SER A 93 2.34 -9.16 23.61
C SER A 93 3.63 -8.53 24.13
N GLY A 94 3.79 -7.21 24.04
CA GLY A 94 4.95 -6.46 24.55
C GLY A 94 6.01 -6.12 23.50
N GLY A 95 5.78 -6.44 22.24
CA GLY A 95 6.64 -6.02 21.12
C GLY A 95 7.89 -6.89 20.88
N ASP A 96 8.28 -7.76 21.79
CA ASP A 96 9.50 -8.59 21.68
C ASP A 96 9.46 -9.58 20.50
N SER A 97 8.28 -9.89 19.99
CA SER A 97 8.07 -10.75 18.84
C SER A 97 7.98 -10.00 17.50
N LEU A 98 8.08 -8.67 17.52
CA LEU A 98 8.12 -7.85 16.32
C LEU A 98 9.39 -8.15 15.49
N PRO A 99 9.34 -8.00 14.17
CA PRO A 99 10.50 -8.20 13.32
C PRO A 99 11.49 -7.03 13.42
N ASP A 100 12.70 -7.22 12.88
CA ASP A 100 13.64 -6.11 12.66
C ASP A 100 13.18 -5.23 11.48
N VAL A 101 12.70 -5.86 10.40
CA VAL A 101 12.16 -5.22 9.21
C VAL A 101 10.79 -5.78 8.90
N GLY A 102 9.87 -4.93 8.53
CA GLY A 102 8.54 -5.37 8.08
C GLY A 102 8.09 -4.69 6.80
N GLY A 103 7.24 -5.39 6.04
CA GLY A 103 6.46 -4.80 4.97
C GLY A 103 5.42 -3.87 5.58
N VAL A 104 5.65 -2.56 5.48
CA VAL A 104 4.82 -1.50 6.05
C VAL A 104 4.40 -0.53 4.94
N GLY A 105 3.31 -0.87 4.28
CA GLY A 105 2.65 0.05 3.36
C GLY A 105 1.77 1.07 4.08
N THR A 106 1.38 2.15 3.39
CA THR A 106 0.56 3.23 3.96
C THR A 106 -0.75 2.75 4.58
N ALA A 107 -1.28 1.60 4.14
CA ALA A 107 -2.50 1.01 4.71
C ALA A 107 -2.36 0.55 6.19
N TYR A 108 -1.14 0.33 6.67
CA TYR A 108 -0.86 -0.13 8.03
C TYR A 108 -0.07 0.90 8.85
N LEU A 109 0.51 1.88 8.16
CA LEU A 109 1.51 2.78 8.70
C LEU A 109 1.01 3.58 9.90
N ALA A 110 -0.14 4.26 9.76
CA ALA A 110 -0.72 5.09 10.82
C ALA A 110 -0.93 4.32 12.12
N ASN A 111 -1.45 3.10 12.03
CA ASN A 111 -1.69 2.25 13.19
C ASN A 111 -0.38 1.86 13.90
N LEU A 112 0.66 1.50 13.13
CA LEU A 112 1.96 1.12 13.70
C LEU A 112 2.69 2.33 14.31
N VAL A 113 2.57 3.51 13.70
CA VAL A 113 3.14 4.76 14.24
C VAL A 113 2.44 5.18 15.52
N ALA A 114 1.11 5.16 15.54
CA ALA A 114 0.32 5.49 16.74
C ALA A 114 0.63 4.58 17.93
N GLN A 115 0.99 3.31 17.67
CA GLN A 115 1.42 2.36 18.70
C GLN A 115 2.92 2.46 19.04
N GLY A 116 3.67 3.39 18.43
CA GLY A 116 5.09 3.59 18.67
C GLY A 116 5.97 2.40 18.27
N ALA A 117 5.51 1.59 17.30
CA ALA A 117 6.18 0.35 16.89
C ALA A 117 7.35 0.55 15.92
N LEU A 118 7.41 1.69 15.23
CA LEU A 118 8.39 1.98 14.18
C LEU A 118 9.39 3.06 14.62
N ASP A 119 10.60 2.97 14.08
CA ASP A 119 11.58 4.06 14.13
C ASP A 119 11.41 4.96 12.89
N PRO A 120 11.61 6.27 13.03
CA PRO A 120 11.72 7.17 11.89
C PRO A 120 12.95 6.81 11.04
N VAL A 121 12.81 6.94 9.72
CA VAL A 121 13.86 6.61 8.75
C VAL A 121 14.29 7.81 7.89
N THR A 122 13.81 9.01 8.17
CA THR A 122 14.11 10.22 7.41
C THR A 122 15.60 10.49 7.35
N ASP A 123 16.27 10.59 8.50
CA ASP A 123 17.71 10.84 8.58
C ASP A 123 18.52 9.73 7.91
N ARG A 124 18.09 8.47 8.09
CA ARG A 124 18.74 7.31 7.46
C ARG A 124 18.66 7.35 5.93
N ILE A 125 17.53 7.82 5.37
CA ILE A 125 17.40 8.05 3.92
C ILE A 125 18.35 9.17 3.49
N ASP A 126 18.36 10.28 4.22
CA ASP A 126 19.17 11.45 3.90
C ASP A 126 20.68 11.20 3.98
N ASP A 127 21.10 10.28 4.85
CA ASP A 127 22.50 9.85 5.00
C ASP A 127 22.87 8.65 4.11
N SER A 128 22.01 8.26 3.20
CA SER A 128 22.21 7.07 2.35
C SER A 128 22.21 7.39 0.85
N ALA A 129 22.47 6.37 0.04
CA ALA A 129 22.36 6.44 -1.41
C ALA A 129 20.91 6.65 -1.91
N LEU A 130 19.90 6.56 -1.04
CA LEU A 130 18.50 6.78 -1.36
C LEU A 130 18.13 8.27 -1.39
N LYS A 131 18.97 9.16 -0.87
CA LYS A 131 18.73 10.61 -0.86
C LYS A 131 18.39 11.14 -2.23
N GLY A 132 17.19 11.70 -2.38
CA GLY A 132 16.69 12.25 -3.64
C GLY A 132 16.50 11.22 -4.76
N LYS A 133 16.48 9.92 -4.42
CA LYS A 133 16.28 8.82 -5.39
C LYS A 133 14.90 8.17 -5.32
N LEU A 134 14.06 8.60 -4.39
CA LEU A 134 12.70 8.08 -4.25
C LEU A 134 11.69 9.02 -4.91
N ILE A 135 10.68 8.47 -5.58
CA ILE A 135 9.64 9.25 -6.26
C ILE A 135 8.88 10.10 -5.25
N LYS A 136 8.91 11.42 -5.46
CA LYS A 136 8.38 12.42 -4.53
C LYS A 136 6.93 12.13 -4.10
N ASN A 137 6.04 11.82 -5.03
CA ASN A 137 4.63 11.55 -4.72
C ASN A 137 4.45 10.33 -3.80
N MET A 138 5.31 9.32 -3.91
CA MET A 138 5.29 8.17 -3.02
C MET A 138 5.82 8.52 -1.63
N VAL A 139 6.90 9.32 -1.56
CA VAL A 139 7.44 9.86 -0.30
C VAL A 139 6.38 10.70 0.41
N ASP A 140 5.72 11.61 -0.32
CA ASP A 140 4.66 12.46 0.23
C ASP A 140 3.49 11.62 0.77
N SER A 141 3.11 10.55 0.07
CA SER A 141 2.04 9.64 0.52
C SER A 141 2.41 8.88 1.79
N VAL A 142 3.66 8.41 1.89
CA VAL A 142 4.16 7.74 3.11
C VAL A 142 4.21 8.73 4.28
N ARG A 143 4.70 9.96 4.04
CA ARG A 143 4.75 11.00 5.06
C ARG A 143 3.36 11.37 5.57
N ALA A 144 2.41 11.60 4.66
CA ALA A 144 1.02 11.90 5.02
C ALA A 144 0.33 10.77 5.80
N ALA A 145 0.70 9.51 5.56
CA ALA A 145 0.15 8.36 6.28
C ALA A 145 0.84 8.12 7.64
N GLY A 146 2.03 8.69 7.87
CA GLY A 146 2.80 8.54 9.12
C GLY A 146 2.33 9.44 10.26
N GLY A 147 1.59 10.51 9.97
CA GLY A 147 1.12 11.46 10.98
C GLY A 147 1.65 12.88 10.76
N GLU A 148 1.53 13.72 11.80
CA GLU A 148 1.82 15.17 11.70
C GLU A 148 3.29 15.54 11.88
N ASP A 149 4.13 14.67 12.44
CA ASP A 149 5.54 14.94 12.71
C ASP A 149 6.41 15.07 11.45
N GLN A 150 5.80 14.85 10.27
CA GLN A 150 6.45 14.92 8.96
C GLN A 150 7.62 13.93 8.77
N GLU A 151 7.76 12.97 9.66
CA GLU A 151 8.75 11.90 9.56
C GLU A 151 8.36 10.82 8.55
N LEU A 152 9.34 10.11 8.04
CA LEU A 152 9.13 8.89 7.27
C LEU A 152 9.34 7.69 8.17
N TYR A 153 8.33 6.84 8.31
CA TYR A 153 8.40 5.60 9.09
C TYR A 153 8.47 4.36 8.20
N SER A 154 8.52 4.57 6.88
CA SER A 154 8.68 3.50 5.90
C SER A 154 9.44 4.03 4.69
N VAL A 155 10.33 3.21 4.13
CA VAL A 155 10.97 3.47 2.85
C VAL A 155 10.05 2.95 1.76
N PRO A 156 9.49 3.81 0.88
CA PRO A 156 8.62 3.36 -0.20
C PRO A 156 9.37 2.42 -1.15
N THR A 157 8.72 1.36 -1.57
CA THR A 157 9.27 0.37 -2.52
C THR A 157 8.47 0.25 -3.80
N SER A 158 7.15 0.45 -3.73
CA SER A 158 6.29 0.39 -4.91
C SER A 158 4.98 1.12 -4.71
N ALA A 159 4.36 1.53 -5.81
CA ALA A 159 2.98 1.99 -5.84
C ALA A 159 2.18 1.27 -6.92
N ASN A 160 0.88 1.24 -6.70
CA ASN A 160 -0.10 0.87 -7.71
C ASN A 160 -0.88 2.11 -8.14
N GLN A 161 -1.52 2.00 -9.29
CA GLN A 161 -2.44 3.01 -9.79
C GLN A 161 -3.68 2.35 -10.37
N GLY A 162 -4.83 2.96 -10.14
CA GLY A 162 -6.08 2.59 -10.80
C GLY A 162 -5.92 2.67 -12.32
N THR A 163 -6.15 1.55 -13.00
CA THR A 163 -5.97 1.36 -14.44
C THR A 163 -7.27 0.90 -15.06
N LEU A 164 -7.62 1.49 -16.19
CA LEU A 164 -8.72 0.99 -17.03
C LEU A 164 -8.15 -0.01 -18.02
N TRP A 165 -8.42 -1.28 -17.79
CA TRP A 165 -8.08 -2.39 -18.66
C TRP A 165 -9.14 -2.57 -19.73
N TYR A 166 -8.75 -2.87 -20.97
CA TYR A 166 -9.68 -3.18 -22.05
C TYR A 166 -9.14 -4.22 -23.01
N ARG A 167 -10.03 -4.95 -23.61
CA ARG A 167 -9.76 -6.01 -24.59
C ARG A 167 -9.57 -5.41 -25.98
N THR A 168 -8.31 -5.34 -26.44
CA THR A 168 -7.93 -4.76 -27.75
C THR A 168 -8.59 -5.50 -28.93
N ASP A 169 -8.72 -6.82 -28.83
CA ASP A 169 -9.37 -7.65 -29.84
C ASP A 169 -10.88 -7.38 -29.95
N LEU A 170 -11.58 -7.23 -28.82
CA LEU A 170 -13.03 -6.90 -28.83
C LEU A 170 -13.26 -5.47 -29.35
N PHE A 171 -12.40 -4.51 -28.93
CA PHE A 171 -12.46 -3.14 -29.43
C PHE A 171 -12.20 -3.06 -30.94
N ALA A 172 -11.21 -3.81 -31.46
CA ALA A 172 -10.91 -3.88 -32.88
C ALA A 172 -12.08 -4.49 -33.67
N ALA A 173 -12.67 -5.59 -33.17
CA ALA A 173 -13.83 -6.24 -33.80
C ALA A 173 -15.06 -5.31 -33.88
N ALA A 174 -15.29 -4.49 -32.84
CA ALA A 174 -16.35 -3.50 -32.77
C ALA A 174 -16.00 -2.15 -33.43
N LYS A 175 -14.76 -1.98 -33.93
CA LYS A 175 -14.23 -0.73 -34.49
C LYS A 175 -14.29 0.44 -33.51
N LEU A 176 -14.06 0.17 -32.24
CA LEU A 176 -14.05 1.16 -31.17
C LEU A 176 -12.64 1.71 -30.95
N PRO A 177 -12.48 3.02 -30.72
CA PRO A 177 -11.23 3.59 -30.25
C PRO A 177 -10.96 3.24 -28.80
N ALA A 178 -9.72 3.42 -28.33
CA ALA A 178 -9.37 3.27 -26.91
C ALA A 178 -10.30 4.13 -26.02
N PRO A 179 -10.65 3.66 -24.80
CA PRO A 179 -11.61 4.33 -23.90
C PRO A 179 -10.93 5.44 -23.08
N ASP A 180 -10.23 6.38 -23.75
CA ASP A 180 -9.41 7.46 -23.17
C ASP A 180 -10.22 8.71 -22.77
N SER A 181 -11.53 8.67 -22.94
CA SER A 181 -12.50 9.63 -22.43
C SER A 181 -13.72 8.94 -21.84
N TRP A 182 -14.42 9.61 -20.93
CA TRP A 182 -15.65 9.06 -20.33
C TRP A 182 -16.72 8.79 -21.36
N GLU A 183 -16.85 9.62 -22.39
CA GLU A 183 -17.76 9.37 -23.51
C GLU A 183 -17.46 8.06 -24.21
N ARG A 184 -16.18 7.83 -24.57
CA ARG A 184 -15.74 6.59 -25.23
C ARG A 184 -15.88 5.38 -24.31
N PHE A 185 -15.61 5.55 -23.01
CA PHE A 185 -15.80 4.49 -22.01
C PHE A 185 -17.26 4.04 -21.96
N TYR A 186 -18.20 4.97 -21.77
CA TYR A 186 -19.64 4.62 -21.69
C TYR A 186 -20.15 4.07 -23.01
N LYS A 187 -19.72 4.63 -24.14
CA LYS A 187 -20.08 4.09 -25.46
C LYS A 187 -19.59 2.67 -25.65
N ALA A 188 -18.33 2.39 -25.34
CA ALA A 188 -17.77 1.05 -25.44
C ALA A 188 -18.46 0.06 -24.48
N ALA A 189 -18.80 0.49 -23.27
CA ALA A 189 -19.55 -0.33 -22.34
C ALA A 189 -20.92 -0.76 -22.88
N ASP A 190 -21.64 0.16 -23.53
CA ASP A 190 -22.93 -0.15 -24.16
C ASP A 190 -22.76 -1.04 -25.41
N GLU A 191 -21.83 -0.70 -26.32
CA GLU A 191 -21.67 -1.41 -27.63
C GLU A 191 -21.08 -2.82 -27.49
N LEU A 192 -20.26 -3.08 -26.46
CA LEU A 192 -19.70 -4.41 -26.21
C LEU A 192 -20.62 -5.32 -25.38
N THR A 193 -21.80 -4.83 -24.99
CA THR A 193 -22.75 -5.61 -24.19
C THR A 193 -23.74 -6.36 -25.09
N ASP A 194 -23.69 -7.70 -25.03
CA ASP A 194 -24.68 -8.62 -25.62
C ASP A 194 -25.16 -9.59 -24.55
N LYS A 195 -26.28 -9.25 -23.91
CA LYS A 195 -26.86 -10.08 -22.83
C LYS A 195 -27.31 -11.45 -23.30
N GLY A 196 -27.75 -11.57 -24.55
CA GLY A 196 -28.14 -12.85 -25.14
C GLY A 196 -26.95 -13.79 -25.29
N GLY A 197 -25.78 -13.26 -25.62
CA GLY A 197 -24.51 -13.96 -25.70
C GLY A 197 -23.71 -14.00 -24.39
N ASN A 198 -24.28 -13.54 -23.28
CA ASN A 198 -23.59 -13.42 -21.97
C ASN A 198 -22.28 -12.62 -22.05
N LYS A 199 -22.26 -11.57 -22.87
CA LYS A 199 -21.11 -10.66 -23.01
C LYS A 199 -21.45 -9.31 -22.40
N PHE A 200 -20.47 -8.72 -21.73
CA PHE A 200 -20.67 -7.45 -21.04
C PHE A 200 -19.52 -6.49 -21.34
N GLY A 201 -19.86 -5.22 -21.51
CA GLY A 201 -18.88 -4.18 -21.82
C GLY A 201 -18.00 -3.82 -20.63
N PHE A 202 -18.48 -4.03 -19.39
CA PHE A 202 -17.75 -3.71 -18.18
C PHE A 202 -18.03 -4.71 -17.06
N THR A 203 -17.16 -4.76 -16.05
CA THR A 203 -17.38 -5.46 -14.78
C THR A 203 -17.01 -4.56 -13.61
N LEU A 204 -17.74 -4.66 -12.51
CA LEU A 204 -17.51 -3.88 -11.29
C LEU A 204 -17.42 -4.78 -10.04
N ARG A 205 -16.92 -4.22 -8.95
CA ARG A 205 -16.99 -4.84 -7.63
C ARG A 205 -18.23 -4.35 -6.88
N GLY A 206 -19.10 -5.25 -6.51
CA GLY A 206 -20.17 -4.97 -5.56
C GLY A 206 -19.91 -5.53 -4.16
N GLY A 207 -18.92 -6.42 -4.02
CA GLY A 207 -18.47 -7.00 -2.75
C GLY A 207 -17.22 -6.32 -2.19
N ALA A 208 -16.32 -7.12 -1.61
CA ALA A 208 -15.11 -6.62 -0.96
C ALA A 208 -14.23 -5.76 -1.88
N GLY A 209 -13.92 -4.54 -1.45
CA GLY A 209 -13.17 -3.54 -2.21
C GLY A 209 -14.01 -2.70 -3.18
N SER A 210 -15.34 -2.78 -3.09
CA SER A 210 -16.26 -2.00 -3.93
C SER A 210 -16.08 -0.49 -3.77
N ILE A 211 -15.90 -0.01 -2.54
CA ILE A 211 -15.73 1.41 -2.24
C ILE A 211 -14.43 1.94 -2.87
N ALA A 212 -13.33 1.20 -2.78
CA ALA A 212 -12.07 1.62 -3.38
C ALA A 212 -12.19 1.81 -4.90
N GLN A 213 -12.85 0.87 -5.61
CA GLN A 213 -13.11 1.01 -7.04
C GLN A 213 -14.06 2.17 -7.34
N ALA A 214 -15.11 2.36 -6.53
CA ALA A 214 -16.04 3.47 -6.69
C ALA A 214 -15.34 4.83 -6.50
N LEU A 215 -14.43 4.97 -5.53
CA LEU A 215 -13.64 6.18 -5.30
C LEU A 215 -12.76 6.51 -6.52
N ASP A 216 -12.04 5.51 -7.08
CA ASP A 216 -11.24 5.71 -8.29
C ASP A 216 -12.09 6.28 -9.44
N MET A 217 -13.23 5.63 -9.73
CA MET A 217 -14.12 6.03 -10.81
C MET A 217 -14.76 7.41 -10.56
N MET A 218 -15.17 7.66 -9.34
CA MET A 218 -15.87 8.86 -8.92
C MET A 218 -14.97 10.11 -8.99
N TYR A 219 -13.80 10.07 -8.36
CA TYR A 219 -12.88 11.21 -8.35
C TYR A 219 -12.25 11.48 -9.72
N ALA A 220 -11.90 10.43 -10.48
CA ALA A 220 -11.41 10.62 -11.83
C ALA A 220 -12.44 11.29 -12.74
N GLN A 221 -13.74 10.94 -12.61
CA GLN A 221 -14.80 11.52 -13.42
C GLN A 221 -15.24 12.92 -12.94
N SER A 222 -15.28 13.17 -11.63
CA SER A 222 -15.64 14.50 -11.07
C SER A 222 -14.53 15.52 -11.28
N GLY A 223 -13.26 15.09 -11.27
CA GLY A 223 -12.09 15.94 -11.34
C GLY A 223 -11.81 16.72 -10.04
N ILE A 224 -12.44 16.33 -8.91
CA ILE A 224 -12.16 16.89 -7.59
C ILE A 224 -10.74 16.46 -7.18
N ALA A 225 -9.90 17.43 -6.82
CA ALA A 225 -8.47 17.24 -6.64
C ALA A 225 -8.02 17.01 -5.19
N SER A 226 -8.96 17.04 -4.24
CA SER A 226 -8.67 16.83 -2.82
C SER A 226 -9.74 15.96 -2.17
N PHE A 227 -9.35 15.11 -1.23
CA PHE A 227 -10.29 14.33 -0.42
C PHE A 227 -10.94 15.17 0.68
N TRP A 228 -10.23 16.20 1.15
CA TRP A 228 -10.70 17.13 2.16
C TRP A 228 -10.86 18.55 1.60
N ASP A 229 -11.86 19.25 2.09
CA ASP A 229 -12.05 20.69 1.97
C ASP A 229 -12.18 21.25 3.40
N GLY A 230 -11.09 21.80 3.93
CA GLY A 230 -10.94 22.02 5.36
C GLY A 230 -11.08 20.69 6.13
N ASP A 231 -11.98 20.66 7.11
CA ASP A 231 -12.24 19.47 7.94
C ASP A 231 -13.36 18.58 7.40
N LYS A 232 -13.86 18.84 6.20
CA LYS A 232 -14.95 18.08 5.59
C LYS A 232 -14.45 17.28 4.38
N THR A 233 -14.86 16.02 4.32
CA THR A 233 -14.58 15.23 3.12
C THR A 233 -15.40 15.74 1.93
N THR A 234 -14.78 15.69 0.76
CA THR A 234 -15.44 16.01 -0.52
C THR A 234 -16.24 14.82 -1.07
N LEU A 235 -16.32 13.71 -0.35
CA LEU A 235 -16.98 12.48 -0.80
C LEU A 235 -18.43 12.73 -1.24
N ASN A 236 -19.16 13.57 -0.52
CA ASN A 236 -20.55 13.94 -0.82
C ASN A 236 -20.71 15.26 -1.58
N ASP A 237 -19.62 15.81 -2.16
CA ASP A 237 -19.75 16.92 -3.12
C ASP A 237 -20.69 16.52 -4.26
N PRO A 238 -21.61 17.38 -4.69
CA PRO A 238 -22.57 17.06 -5.75
C PRO A 238 -21.95 16.50 -7.04
N ARG A 239 -20.72 16.90 -7.39
CA ARG A 239 -19.99 16.37 -8.56
C ARG A 239 -19.57 14.91 -8.35
N ASN A 240 -19.12 14.55 -7.14
CA ASN A 240 -18.79 13.18 -6.77
C ASN A 240 -20.04 12.31 -6.74
N VAL A 241 -21.13 12.81 -6.13
CA VAL A 241 -22.42 12.10 -6.13
C VAL A 241 -22.90 11.83 -7.55
N ALA A 242 -22.87 12.83 -8.45
CA ALA A 242 -23.26 12.66 -9.86
C ALA A 242 -22.35 11.70 -10.62
N ALA A 243 -21.04 11.66 -10.31
CA ALA A 243 -20.12 10.69 -10.87
C ALA A 243 -20.42 9.26 -10.37
N LEU A 244 -20.74 9.11 -9.09
CA LEU A 244 -21.16 7.82 -8.51
C LEU A 244 -22.47 7.33 -9.14
N GLU A 245 -23.46 8.20 -9.33
CA GLU A 245 -24.72 7.84 -10.00
C GLU A 245 -24.49 7.28 -11.40
N LYS A 246 -23.59 7.88 -12.18
CA LYS A 246 -23.23 7.35 -13.51
C LYS A 246 -22.53 6.01 -13.41
N TYR A 247 -21.65 5.81 -12.41
CA TYR A 247 -20.97 4.55 -12.20
C TYR A 247 -21.92 3.43 -11.81
N ILE A 248 -22.78 3.63 -10.82
CA ILE A 248 -23.75 2.61 -10.39
C ILE A 248 -24.79 2.27 -11.48
N ALA A 249 -25.12 3.24 -12.36
CA ALA A 249 -26.03 3.00 -13.49
C ALA A 249 -25.49 1.97 -14.50
N LEU A 250 -24.21 1.60 -14.45
CA LEU A 250 -23.63 0.51 -15.24
C LEU A 250 -24.10 -0.86 -14.74
N PHE A 251 -24.43 -1.00 -13.44
CA PHE A 251 -24.80 -2.27 -12.84
C PHE A 251 -26.04 -2.85 -13.51
N LYS A 252 -25.98 -4.13 -13.87
CA LYS A 252 -27.01 -4.88 -14.63
C LYS A 252 -27.35 -4.29 -16.00
N LYS A 253 -26.91 -3.06 -16.32
CA LYS A 253 -27.09 -2.51 -17.66
C LYS A 253 -26.04 -3.06 -18.60
N VAL A 254 -24.76 -2.91 -18.25
CA VAL A 254 -23.58 -3.31 -19.03
C VAL A 254 -22.63 -4.22 -18.26
N THR A 255 -23.04 -4.67 -17.07
CA THR A 255 -22.29 -5.57 -16.19
C THR A 255 -23.14 -6.80 -15.85
N PRO A 256 -22.51 -7.95 -15.53
CA PRO A 256 -23.23 -9.10 -15.00
C PRO A 256 -23.94 -8.79 -13.68
N ALA A 257 -25.10 -9.44 -13.44
CA ALA A 257 -25.78 -9.34 -12.14
C ALA A 257 -24.95 -9.94 -10.98
N ALA A 258 -24.08 -10.90 -11.28
CA ALA A 258 -23.17 -11.53 -10.32
C ALA A 258 -22.16 -10.54 -9.71
N ASP A 259 -21.92 -9.42 -10.38
CA ASP A 259 -20.99 -8.36 -9.93
C ASP A 259 -21.36 -7.78 -8.57
N LEU A 260 -22.61 -7.92 -8.13
CA LEU A 260 -23.05 -7.54 -6.78
C LEU A 260 -22.16 -8.13 -5.68
N ASN A 261 -21.62 -9.33 -5.91
CA ASN A 261 -20.80 -10.07 -4.93
C ASN A 261 -19.36 -10.27 -5.39
N ASN A 262 -18.91 -9.54 -6.43
CA ASN A 262 -17.54 -9.63 -6.88
C ASN A 262 -16.60 -8.90 -5.90
N ASP A 263 -15.57 -9.63 -5.49
CA ASP A 263 -14.30 -9.10 -5.00
C ASP A 263 -13.33 -8.90 -6.18
N PHE A 264 -12.08 -8.49 -5.88
CA PHE A 264 -11.10 -8.29 -6.95
C PHE A 264 -10.77 -9.58 -7.71
N ALA A 265 -10.63 -10.70 -7.00
CA ALA A 265 -10.22 -11.97 -7.61
C ALA A 265 -11.27 -12.50 -8.58
N LYS A 266 -12.54 -12.44 -8.19
CA LYS A 266 -13.66 -12.83 -9.05
C LYS A 266 -13.78 -11.91 -10.25
N MET A 267 -13.68 -10.59 -10.06
CA MET A 267 -13.76 -9.60 -11.13
C MET A 267 -12.63 -9.78 -12.15
N VAL A 268 -11.38 -9.95 -11.70
CA VAL A 268 -10.22 -10.21 -12.57
C VAL A 268 -10.41 -11.54 -13.33
N ALA A 269 -10.77 -12.61 -12.63
CA ALA A 269 -10.99 -13.91 -13.27
C ALA A 269 -12.10 -13.86 -14.33
N GLN A 270 -13.17 -13.12 -14.07
CA GLN A 270 -14.30 -12.95 -15.00
C GLN A 270 -13.86 -12.19 -16.27
N PHE A 271 -13.05 -11.14 -16.13
CA PHE A 271 -12.45 -10.43 -17.26
C PHE A 271 -11.52 -11.36 -18.07
N ASP A 272 -10.67 -12.11 -17.39
CA ASP A 272 -9.68 -12.99 -18.00
C ASP A 272 -10.33 -14.23 -18.68
N GLN A 273 -11.59 -14.56 -18.38
CA GLN A 273 -12.36 -15.57 -19.11
C GLN A 273 -12.78 -15.10 -20.51
N GLY A 274 -12.77 -13.79 -20.77
CA GLY A 274 -12.91 -13.26 -22.13
C GLY A 274 -14.27 -12.66 -22.48
N ASP A 275 -15.26 -12.73 -21.61
CA ASP A 275 -16.63 -12.26 -21.87
C ASP A 275 -16.86 -10.79 -21.48
N ILE A 276 -15.84 -10.14 -20.92
CA ILE A 276 -15.89 -8.76 -20.44
C ILE A 276 -14.99 -7.86 -21.31
N GLY A 277 -15.52 -6.73 -21.77
CA GLY A 277 -14.81 -5.80 -22.61
C GLY A 277 -13.82 -4.89 -21.86
N MET A 278 -14.19 -4.44 -20.66
CA MET A 278 -13.40 -3.53 -19.82
C MET A 278 -13.51 -3.86 -18.34
N LEU A 279 -12.49 -3.46 -17.60
CA LEU A 279 -12.37 -3.63 -16.17
C LEU A 279 -11.54 -2.46 -15.60
N GLN A 280 -11.96 -1.89 -14.48
CA GLN A 280 -11.11 -1.00 -13.69
C GLN A 280 -10.49 -1.77 -12.53
N HIS A 281 -9.16 -1.80 -12.48
CA HIS A 281 -8.37 -2.38 -11.40
C HIS A 281 -6.98 -1.74 -11.38
N ASN A 282 -6.15 -2.08 -10.40
CA ASN A 282 -4.78 -1.58 -10.36
C ASN A 282 -3.84 -2.37 -11.27
N LEU A 283 -2.60 -1.88 -11.42
CA LEU A 283 -1.57 -2.48 -12.26
C LEU A 283 -1.21 -3.92 -11.86
N GLY A 284 -1.38 -4.29 -10.59
CA GLY A 284 -1.01 -5.61 -10.08
C GLY A 284 -1.72 -6.80 -10.73
N SER A 285 -2.75 -6.57 -11.56
CA SER A 285 -3.41 -7.62 -12.35
C SER A 285 -2.79 -7.83 -13.74
N TYR A 286 -1.84 -6.97 -14.17
CA TYR A 286 -1.26 -7.04 -15.52
C TYR A 286 -0.65 -8.40 -15.86
N VAL A 287 0.14 -8.94 -14.95
CA VAL A 287 0.82 -10.23 -15.16
C VAL A 287 -0.20 -11.37 -15.35
N ASP A 288 -1.30 -11.35 -14.60
CA ASP A 288 -2.38 -12.33 -14.76
C ASP A 288 -3.12 -12.17 -16.08
N HIS A 289 -3.46 -10.94 -16.47
CA HIS A 289 -4.08 -10.65 -17.76
C HIS A 289 -3.23 -11.12 -18.93
N VAL A 290 -1.93 -10.81 -18.92
CA VAL A 290 -1.00 -11.26 -19.98
C VAL A 290 -0.89 -12.77 -20.03
N ARG A 291 -0.81 -13.43 -18.89
CA ARG A 291 -0.71 -14.89 -18.80
C ARG A 291 -1.95 -15.61 -19.35
N LEU A 292 -3.13 -15.07 -19.14
CA LEU A 292 -4.40 -15.71 -19.46
C LEU A 292 -4.96 -15.30 -20.83
N LEU A 293 -4.81 -14.05 -21.22
CA LEU A 293 -5.36 -13.50 -22.46
C LEU A 293 -4.32 -13.35 -23.59
N GLY A 294 -3.03 -13.19 -23.23
CA GLY A 294 -1.97 -12.78 -24.16
C GLY A 294 -1.81 -11.27 -24.22
N LYS A 295 -0.54 -10.83 -24.31
CA LYS A 295 -0.15 -9.40 -24.28
C LYS A 295 -0.84 -8.57 -25.38
N GLU A 296 -1.07 -9.17 -26.54
CA GLU A 296 -1.67 -8.52 -27.70
C GLU A 296 -3.18 -8.24 -27.56
N LYS A 297 -3.87 -8.95 -26.63
CA LYS A 297 -5.33 -8.81 -26.44
C LYS A 297 -5.71 -7.89 -25.30
N ILE A 298 -4.73 -7.32 -24.61
CA ILE A 298 -4.96 -6.48 -23.44
C ILE A 298 -4.23 -5.16 -23.55
N ALA A 299 -4.89 -4.09 -23.18
CA ALA A 299 -4.26 -2.79 -22.94
C ALA A 299 -4.79 -2.21 -21.63
N GLY A 300 -3.93 -1.45 -20.96
CA GLY A 300 -4.27 -0.72 -19.75
C GLY A 300 -3.89 0.74 -19.91
N ILE A 301 -4.79 1.62 -19.53
CA ILE A 301 -4.58 3.08 -19.54
C ILE A 301 -4.98 3.67 -18.19
N PRO A 302 -4.37 4.80 -17.78
CA PRO A 302 -4.88 5.57 -16.65
C PRO A 302 -6.33 5.99 -16.90
N LEU A 303 -7.15 6.08 -15.83
CA LEU A 303 -8.52 6.54 -15.94
C LEU A 303 -8.59 7.88 -16.68
N PRO A 304 -9.62 8.11 -17.52
CA PRO A 304 -9.76 9.35 -18.29
C PRO A 304 -9.83 10.59 -17.39
N PRO A 305 -9.31 11.74 -17.83
CA PRO A 305 -9.55 13.00 -17.13
C PRO A 305 -11.04 13.36 -17.17
N SER A 306 -11.51 14.19 -16.23
CA SER A 306 -12.93 14.58 -16.12
C SER A 306 -13.51 15.17 -17.42
N ARG A 307 -12.68 15.81 -18.22
CA ARG A 307 -12.98 16.32 -19.58
C ARG A 307 -11.69 16.44 -20.39
N ALA A 308 -11.81 16.57 -21.70
CA ALA A 308 -10.67 16.78 -22.58
C ALA A 308 -9.84 18.01 -22.14
N GLY A 309 -8.51 17.84 -22.08
CA GLY A 309 -7.56 18.87 -21.66
C GLY A 309 -7.52 19.20 -20.16
N ALA A 310 -8.40 18.63 -19.34
CA ALA A 310 -8.33 18.80 -17.90
C ALA A 310 -7.12 18.03 -17.32
N PRO A 311 -6.58 18.47 -16.17
CA PRO A 311 -5.67 17.65 -15.37
C PRO A 311 -6.30 16.30 -15.05
N ARG A 312 -5.49 15.25 -15.01
CA ARG A 312 -5.92 13.94 -14.55
C ARG A 312 -6.05 13.96 -13.03
N THR A 313 -7.10 13.35 -12.51
CA THR A 313 -7.28 13.13 -11.09
C THR A 313 -7.14 11.65 -10.81
N ILE A 314 -6.27 11.29 -9.89
CA ILE A 314 -5.94 9.92 -9.49
C ILE A 314 -6.19 9.80 -7.98
N VAL A 315 -6.90 8.79 -7.55
CA VAL A 315 -6.98 8.47 -6.12
C VAL A 315 -5.72 7.72 -5.71
N SER A 316 -5.12 8.10 -4.59
CA SER A 316 -3.93 7.43 -4.08
C SER A 316 -4.24 5.97 -3.73
N ASN A 317 -3.47 5.06 -4.30
CA ASN A 317 -3.43 3.68 -3.84
C ASN A 317 -2.40 3.57 -2.70
N PRO A 318 -2.52 2.55 -1.83
CA PRO A 318 -1.49 2.32 -0.83
C PRO A 318 -0.11 2.20 -1.47
N VAL A 319 0.86 2.93 -0.93
CA VAL A 319 2.27 2.79 -1.27
C VAL A 319 2.84 1.68 -0.40
N ASP A 320 3.41 0.65 -1.02
CA ASP A 320 4.13 -0.40 -0.31
C ASP A 320 5.49 0.12 0.15
N GLY A 321 5.97 -0.37 1.28
CA GLY A 321 7.24 0.07 1.83
C GLY A 321 7.81 -0.88 2.86
N LEU A 322 9.02 -0.59 3.31
CA LEU A 322 9.73 -1.32 4.36
C LEU A 322 9.94 -0.43 5.58
N GLY A 323 9.44 -0.85 6.73
CA GLY A 323 9.60 -0.17 8.01
C GLY A 323 10.67 -0.81 8.88
N LEU A 324 11.38 0.02 9.63
CA LEU A 324 12.32 -0.37 10.68
C LEU A 324 11.58 -0.42 12.02
N PHE A 325 11.58 -1.58 12.68
CA PHE A 325 10.88 -1.69 13.96
C PHE A 325 11.74 -1.20 15.11
N LYS A 326 11.11 -0.40 16.00
CA LYS A 326 11.76 0.19 17.18
C LYS A 326 12.32 -0.88 18.14
N ALA A 327 11.66 -2.02 18.22
CA ALA A 327 12.07 -3.16 19.05
C ALA A 327 13.34 -3.88 18.54
N SER A 328 13.77 -3.62 17.30
CA SER A 328 14.97 -4.24 16.73
C SER A 328 16.20 -3.95 17.58
N LYS A 329 16.98 -4.99 17.86
CA LYS A 329 18.27 -4.90 18.52
C LYS A 329 19.44 -4.88 17.53
N ASN A 330 19.15 -4.88 16.23
CA ASN A 330 20.15 -4.90 15.16
C ASN A 330 19.75 -3.93 14.02
N LYS A 331 19.46 -2.69 14.39
CA LYS A 331 18.95 -1.65 13.48
C LYS A 331 19.91 -1.34 12.34
N ALA A 332 21.21 -1.42 12.57
CA ALA A 332 22.21 -1.19 11.53
C ALA A 332 22.17 -2.28 10.43
N ALA A 333 21.99 -3.55 10.78
CA ALA A 333 21.84 -4.63 9.79
C ALA A 333 20.47 -4.56 9.10
N ALA A 334 19.40 -4.25 9.85
CA ALA A 334 18.06 -4.04 9.33
C ALA A 334 18.01 -2.90 8.30
N TRP A 335 18.67 -1.78 8.59
CA TRP A 335 18.78 -0.65 7.66
C TRP A 335 19.53 -1.02 6.38
N LYS A 336 20.66 -1.77 6.50
CA LYS A 336 21.38 -2.26 5.31
C LYS A 336 20.46 -3.06 4.38
N PHE A 337 19.59 -3.91 4.96
CA PHE A 337 18.64 -4.69 4.18
C PHE A 337 17.57 -3.81 3.53
N ILE A 338 16.98 -2.86 4.28
CA ILE A 338 15.99 -1.90 3.75
C ILE A 338 16.59 -1.09 2.58
N ALA A 339 17.77 -0.49 2.80
CA ALA A 339 18.44 0.31 1.78
C ALA A 339 18.82 -0.50 0.54
N PHE A 340 19.25 -1.76 0.73
CA PHE A 340 19.54 -2.67 -0.36
C PHE A 340 18.28 -3.03 -1.17
N ALA A 341 17.18 -3.39 -0.51
CA ALA A 341 15.92 -3.71 -1.16
C ALA A 341 15.31 -2.53 -1.92
N ALA A 342 15.54 -1.29 -1.44
CA ALA A 342 15.12 -0.05 -2.09
C ALA A 342 16.13 0.48 -3.12
N SER A 343 17.29 -0.18 -3.33
CA SER A 343 18.26 0.21 -4.38
C SER A 343 17.66 0.06 -5.78
N PRO A 344 18.15 0.79 -6.80
CA PRO A 344 17.58 0.73 -8.14
C PRO A 344 17.41 -0.70 -8.67
N GLU A 345 18.48 -1.53 -8.60
CA GLU A 345 18.46 -2.91 -9.10
C GLU A 345 17.43 -3.79 -8.37
N MET A 346 17.37 -3.76 -7.04
CA MET A 346 16.45 -4.60 -6.27
C MET A 346 15.02 -4.09 -6.34
N ASN A 347 14.84 -2.77 -6.39
CA ASN A 347 13.55 -2.15 -6.57
C ASN A 347 12.96 -2.44 -7.96
N SER A 348 13.80 -2.43 -9.00
CA SER A 348 13.43 -2.89 -10.34
C SER A 348 13.00 -4.36 -10.33
N LEU A 349 13.87 -5.25 -9.81
CA LEU A 349 13.60 -6.68 -9.73
C LEU A 349 12.28 -7.02 -9.02
N TRP A 350 11.95 -6.29 -7.95
CA TRP A 350 10.68 -6.44 -7.26
C TRP A 350 9.50 -6.00 -8.12
N ASN A 351 9.58 -4.80 -8.71
CA ASN A 351 8.46 -4.20 -9.42
C ASN A 351 8.17 -4.85 -10.78
N GLU A 352 9.20 -5.38 -11.45
CA GLU A 352 9.03 -6.22 -12.64
C GLU A 352 8.19 -7.47 -12.34
N ASP A 353 8.55 -8.20 -11.26
CA ASP A 353 7.85 -9.44 -10.87
C ASP A 353 6.40 -9.20 -10.44
N VAL A 354 6.11 -8.04 -9.82
CA VAL A 354 4.78 -7.73 -9.28
C VAL A 354 3.94 -6.83 -10.18
N GLY A 355 4.50 -6.32 -11.28
CA GLY A 355 3.81 -5.45 -12.22
C GLY A 355 3.47 -4.07 -11.67
N ALA A 356 4.19 -3.58 -10.64
CA ALA A 356 3.91 -2.31 -9.97
C ALA A 356 4.87 -1.19 -10.42
N ILE A 357 4.65 0.03 -9.93
CA ILE A 357 5.49 1.19 -10.21
C ILE A 357 6.63 1.23 -9.21
N PRO A 358 7.90 1.19 -9.64
CA PRO A 358 9.04 1.27 -8.74
C PRO A 358 9.12 2.62 -8.04
N ALA A 359 9.51 2.62 -6.75
CA ALA A 359 9.66 3.84 -5.98
C ALA A 359 11.02 4.52 -6.20
N ASN A 360 12.03 3.78 -6.64
CA ASN A 360 13.35 4.34 -6.94
C ASN A 360 13.38 4.88 -8.38
N VAL A 361 13.74 6.15 -8.53
CA VAL A 361 13.79 6.79 -9.85
C VAL A 361 14.76 6.10 -10.82
N GLY A 362 15.86 5.49 -10.33
CA GLY A 362 16.79 4.74 -11.16
C GLY A 362 16.24 3.41 -11.67
N ALA A 363 15.19 2.88 -11.05
CA ALA A 363 14.48 1.68 -11.50
C ALA A 363 13.36 2.00 -12.50
N ALA A 364 12.95 3.26 -12.57
CA ALA A 364 11.86 3.70 -13.45
C ALA A 364 12.28 3.77 -14.93
N ASP A 365 13.58 3.78 -15.22
CA ASP A 365 14.15 3.85 -16.56
C ASP A 365 14.54 2.47 -17.12
N ASP A 366 14.26 1.39 -16.43
CA ASP A 366 14.64 0.03 -16.85
C ASP A 366 13.86 -0.44 -18.08
N ASP A 367 14.49 -1.30 -18.88
CA ASP A 367 13.95 -1.78 -20.16
C ASP A 367 12.59 -2.46 -20.03
N TRP A 368 12.34 -3.19 -18.93
CA TRP A 368 11.06 -3.87 -18.71
C TRP A 368 9.88 -2.89 -18.61
N ILE A 369 10.10 -1.64 -18.15
CA ILE A 369 9.06 -0.58 -18.11
C ILE A 369 8.62 -0.25 -19.54
N ALA A 370 9.57 -0.14 -20.49
CA ALA A 370 9.26 0.10 -21.90
C ALA A 370 8.46 -1.07 -22.51
N GLU A 371 8.70 -2.29 -22.03
CA GLU A 371 7.99 -3.50 -22.45
C GLU A 371 6.63 -3.72 -21.75
N ALA A 372 6.33 -2.93 -20.73
CA ALA A 372 5.07 -2.93 -19.97
C ALA A 372 4.29 -1.62 -20.18
N PRO A 373 3.62 -1.42 -21.34
CA PRO A 373 2.96 -0.15 -21.68
C PRO A 373 1.99 0.37 -20.60
N PRO A 374 1.20 -0.46 -19.88
CA PRO A 374 0.34 0.04 -18.81
C PRO A 374 1.12 0.63 -17.64
N THR A 375 2.23 0.00 -17.24
CA THR A 375 3.10 0.48 -16.14
C THR A 375 3.78 1.78 -16.56
N LYS A 376 4.26 1.86 -17.79
CA LYS A 376 4.83 3.09 -18.37
C LYS A 376 3.82 4.24 -18.37
N ALA A 377 2.60 4.01 -18.85
CA ALA A 377 1.55 5.02 -18.88
C ALA A 377 1.14 5.50 -17.48
N ALA A 378 1.12 4.60 -16.49
CA ALA A 378 0.86 4.95 -15.11
C ALA A 378 1.99 5.80 -14.52
N LEU A 379 3.24 5.42 -14.75
CA LEU A 379 4.42 6.18 -14.31
C LEU A 379 4.45 7.58 -14.93
N GLU A 380 4.24 7.70 -16.24
CA GLU A 380 4.13 8.98 -16.93
C GLU A 380 2.99 9.85 -16.38
N SER A 381 1.85 9.21 -16.09
CA SER A 381 0.70 9.88 -15.47
C SER A 381 0.99 10.42 -14.08
N LEU A 382 1.69 9.67 -13.22
CA LEU A 382 2.08 10.12 -11.88
C LEU A 382 3.15 11.22 -11.93
N ASN A 383 4.03 11.20 -12.92
CA ASN A 383 5.09 12.19 -13.09
C ASN A 383 4.62 13.46 -13.84
N ASP A 384 3.44 13.48 -14.47
CA ASP A 384 2.88 14.70 -15.08
C ASP A 384 2.56 15.71 -13.94
N PRO A 385 3.21 16.91 -13.94
CA PRO A 385 3.00 17.90 -12.88
C PRO A 385 1.58 18.45 -12.81
N ARG A 386 0.78 18.24 -13.85
CA ARG A 386 -0.64 18.62 -13.87
C ARG A 386 -1.52 17.58 -13.16
N THR A 387 -1.07 16.35 -13.02
CA THR A 387 -1.85 15.30 -12.35
C THR A 387 -2.09 15.68 -10.89
N LYS A 388 -3.32 15.49 -10.45
CA LYS A 388 -3.75 15.69 -9.06
C LYS A 388 -3.96 14.35 -8.41
N VAL A 389 -3.23 14.11 -7.33
CA VAL A 389 -3.38 12.88 -6.53
C VAL A 389 -4.25 13.20 -5.33
N VAL A 390 -5.44 12.61 -5.29
CA VAL A 390 -6.35 12.69 -4.14
C VAL A 390 -5.82 11.74 -3.07
N GLN A 391 -5.20 12.28 -2.04
CA GLN A 391 -4.68 11.50 -0.93
C GLN A 391 -5.83 11.00 -0.07
N LEU A 392 -5.98 9.68 0.03
CA LEU A 392 -6.92 9.06 0.94
C LEU A 392 -6.40 9.14 2.39
N PRO A 393 -7.29 9.23 3.39
CA PRO A 393 -6.89 9.45 4.77
C PRO A 393 -6.39 8.18 5.46
N TYR A 394 -5.32 7.59 4.94
CA TYR A 394 -4.70 6.39 5.53
C TYR A 394 -4.17 6.59 6.95
N TYR A 395 -3.99 7.84 7.38
CA TYR A 395 -3.63 8.19 8.75
C TYR A 395 -4.77 8.03 9.76
N LEU A 396 -6.03 7.95 9.31
CA LEU A 396 -7.17 7.70 10.19
C LEU A 396 -7.19 6.22 10.61
N PRO A 397 -7.17 5.91 11.93
CA PRO A 397 -7.19 4.52 12.39
C PRO A 397 -8.41 3.74 11.88
N ASP A 398 -9.56 4.39 11.78
CA ASP A 398 -10.82 3.78 11.33
C ASP A 398 -11.00 3.75 9.81
N TRP A 399 -10.06 4.29 9.03
CA TRP A 399 -10.16 4.32 7.57
C TRP A 399 -10.48 2.96 6.95
N ASN A 400 -9.78 1.91 7.39
CA ASN A 400 -10.01 0.57 6.84
C ASN A 400 -11.40 0.03 7.13
N ASN A 401 -11.98 0.33 8.29
CA ASN A 401 -13.34 -0.08 8.65
C ASN A 401 -14.35 0.71 7.83
N ILE A 402 -14.26 2.04 7.83
CA ILE A 402 -15.18 2.94 7.10
C ILE A 402 -15.15 2.65 5.60
N SER A 403 -13.96 2.48 5.01
CA SER A 403 -13.80 2.26 3.56
C SER A 403 -14.07 0.83 3.09
N LYS A 404 -14.40 -0.09 4.02
CA LYS A 404 -14.64 -1.51 3.72
C LYS A 404 -15.85 -2.03 4.50
N ALA A 405 -15.61 -2.78 5.57
CA ALA A 405 -16.59 -3.62 6.26
C ALA A 405 -17.88 -2.89 6.66
N ASP A 406 -17.78 -1.64 7.10
CA ASP A 406 -18.93 -0.89 7.61
C ASP A 406 -19.85 -0.38 6.49
N ASN A 407 -19.28 -0.13 5.30
CA ASN A 407 -20.01 0.54 4.23
C ASN A 407 -20.15 -0.27 2.93
N GLU A 408 -19.41 -1.35 2.71
CA GLU A 408 -19.61 -2.22 1.54
C GLU A 408 -21.03 -2.80 1.45
N PRO A 409 -21.69 -3.24 2.56
CA PRO A 409 -23.09 -3.63 2.50
C PRO A 409 -24.03 -2.49 2.11
N GLY A 410 -23.72 -1.25 2.51
CA GLY A 410 -24.45 -0.05 2.08
C GLY A 410 -24.31 0.22 0.59
N PHE A 411 -23.10 0.04 0.05
CA PHE A 411 -22.84 0.16 -1.39
C PHE A 411 -23.64 -0.87 -2.21
N GLN A 412 -23.76 -2.11 -1.72
CA GLN A 412 -24.63 -3.10 -2.35
C GLN A 412 -26.09 -2.65 -2.42
N LYS A 413 -26.61 -2.01 -1.37
CA LYS A 413 -27.97 -1.42 -1.39
C LYS A 413 -28.10 -0.32 -2.45
N VAL A 414 -27.04 0.46 -2.67
CA VAL A 414 -27.03 1.47 -3.75
C VAL A 414 -27.12 0.81 -5.11
N LEU A 415 -26.35 -0.26 -5.36
CA LEU A 415 -26.41 -1.04 -6.60
C LEU A 415 -27.78 -1.69 -6.83
N LEU A 416 -28.47 -2.06 -5.76
CA LEU A 416 -29.81 -2.64 -5.82
C LEU A 416 -30.94 -1.57 -5.94
N GLY A 417 -30.59 -0.29 -5.80
CA GLY A 417 -31.57 0.81 -5.80
C GLY A 417 -32.36 0.96 -4.49
N GLU A 418 -31.90 0.29 -3.42
CA GLU A 418 -32.49 0.34 -2.07
C GLU A 418 -31.98 1.56 -1.27
N MET A 419 -30.90 2.20 -1.72
CA MET A 419 -30.33 3.42 -1.18
C MET A 419 -29.90 4.32 -2.33
N THR A 420 -30.06 5.64 -2.20
CA THR A 420 -29.56 6.59 -3.20
C THR A 420 -28.05 6.79 -3.05
N ALA A 421 -27.35 7.12 -4.15
CA ALA A 421 -25.92 7.47 -4.12
C ALA A 421 -25.65 8.63 -3.14
N LYS A 422 -26.54 9.64 -3.14
CA LYS A 422 -26.42 10.77 -2.21
C LYS A 422 -26.51 10.33 -0.74
N ALA A 423 -27.51 9.54 -0.37
CA ALA A 423 -27.66 9.08 1.02
C ALA A 423 -26.47 8.22 1.47
N PHE A 424 -25.92 7.42 0.56
CA PHE A 424 -24.70 6.64 0.81
C PHE A 424 -23.49 7.56 1.03
N CYS A 425 -23.26 8.52 0.13
CA CYS A 425 -22.15 9.45 0.25
C CYS A 425 -22.26 10.31 1.51
N ASP A 426 -23.46 10.79 1.87
CA ASP A 426 -23.68 11.57 3.10
C ASP A 426 -23.33 10.73 4.34
N LYS A 427 -23.82 9.48 4.42
CA LYS A 427 -23.50 8.56 5.54
C LYS A 427 -22.00 8.37 5.71
N VAL A 428 -21.29 8.01 4.62
CA VAL A 428 -19.85 7.77 4.67
C VAL A 428 -19.09 9.06 4.96
N ALA A 429 -19.54 10.20 4.44
CA ALA A 429 -18.94 11.51 4.72
C ALA A 429 -19.09 11.88 6.20
N ASP A 430 -20.23 11.62 6.82
CA ASP A 430 -20.45 11.90 8.26
C ASP A 430 -19.51 11.04 9.13
N GLU A 431 -19.34 9.75 8.80
CA GLU A 431 -18.41 8.86 9.50
C GLU A 431 -16.96 9.32 9.36
N LEU A 432 -16.53 9.70 8.16
CA LEU A 432 -15.20 10.22 7.90
C LEU A 432 -14.93 11.54 8.62
N ASN A 433 -15.90 12.48 8.58
CA ASN A 433 -15.78 13.75 9.27
C ASN A 433 -15.69 13.58 10.80
N ALA A 434 -16.44 12.61 11.34
CA ALA A 434 -16.37 12.28 12.77
C ALA A 434 -14.99 11.66 13.13
N ALA A 435 -14.49 10.71 12.34
CA ALA A 435 -13.17 10.11 12.54
C ALA A 435 -12.05 11.16 12.42
N GLN A 436 -12.14 12.08 11.46
CA GLN A 436 -11.19 13.20 11.31
C GLN A 436 -11.20 14.12 12.54
N ALA A 437 -12.37 14.51 13.01
CA ALA A 437 -12.51 15.38 14.17
C ALA A 437 -12.00 14.70 15.46
N ASP A 438 -12.19 13.38 15.58
CA ASP A 438 -11.67 12.62 16.72
C ASP A 438 -10.15 12.48 16.66
N TRP A 439 -9.61 12.16 15.49
CA TRP A 439 -8.17 12.09 15.27
C TRP A 439 -7.48 13.42 15.60
N GLN A 440 -8.01 14.56 15.14
CA GLN A 440 -7.46 15.90 15.42
C GLN A 440 -7.44 16.22 16.92
N LYS A 441 -8.43 15.79 17.71
CA LYS A 441 -8.42 16.00 19.18
C LYS A 441 -7.29 15.27 19.89
N HIS A 442 -6.79 14.17 19.32
CA HIS A 442 -5.74 13.37 19.94
C HIS A 442 -4.34 13.75 19.46
N GLN A 443 -4.23 14.66 18.48
CA GLN A 443 -2.96 15.19 17.97
C GLN A 443 -2.53 16.51 18.68
N GLY A 444 -3.41 17.19 19.41
CA GLY A 444 -3.12 18.38 20.21
C GLY A 444 -2.98 18.05 21.69
#